data_d227150cc85cbab41408fcf876b5eb02
#
_entry.id   d227150cc85cbab41408fcf876b5eb02
#
_cell.length_a   1.000
_cell.length_b   1.000
_cell.length_c   1.000
_cell.angle_alpha   90.00
_cell.angle_beta   90.00
_cell.angle_gamma   90.00
#
_symmetry.space_group_name_H-M   'P 1'
#
loop_
_entity.id
_entity.type
_entity.pdbx_description
1 polymer ?
#
loop_
_entity_poly.entity_id
_entity_poly.type
_entity_poly.pdbx_seq_one_letter_code
_entity_poly.pdbx_strand_id
1 'polypeptide(L)'
;MKKKILLVDDEPNNLQLLRQILRASYQLIFAHNGQSALAAVAAHHPDLILLDVMMPDLDGYEVCRRLKTDPLTHDIPVIFVTAMGDVDDEAAGFDVGAVDYIHKPVSPAIVLRRVQTHLSLVHVKELEDSQREAIYMLGAAGHYNDNDTGLHIWRMAAYA
;
A
#
# COMPACT_ATOMS: atom_id res chain seq x y z
N MET A 1 -0.70 15.45 -10.01
CA MET A 1 -1.21 14.19 -10.58
C MET A 1 -1.92 13.41 -9.48
N LYS A 2 -3.10 12.89 -9.75
CA LYS A 2 -3.85 12.12 -8.76
C LYS A 2 -3.21 10.76 -8.51
N LYS A 3 -3.23 10.31 -7.26
CA LYS A 3 -2.84 8.96 -6.90
C LYS A 3 -3.88 7.96 -7.40
N LYS A 4 -3.42 6.75 -7.73
CA LYS A 4 -4.25 5.67 -8.25
C LYS A 4 -4.66 4.73 -7.12
N ILE A 5 -5.95 4.44 -7.01
CA ILE A 5 -6.48 3.49 -6.03
C ILE A 5 -7.20 2.38 -6.77
N LEU A 6 -6.85 1.14 -6.44
CA LEU A 6 -7.56 -0.03 -6.93
C LEU A 6 -8.65 -0.40 -5.93
N LEU A 7 -9.88 -0.49 -6.41
CA LEU A 7 -11.04 -0.90 -5.62
C LEU A 7 -11.43 -2.33 -6.04
N VAL A 8 -11.45 -3.25 -5.09
CA VAL A 8 -11.74 -4.66 -5.34
C VAL A 8 -12.92 -5.11 -4.49
N ASP A 9 -14.00 -5.50 -5.12
CA ASP A 9 -15.20 -6.04 -4.48
C ASP A 9 -16.02 -6.79 -5.52
N ASP A 10 -16.60 -7.90 -5.14
CA ASP A 10 -17.44 -8.69 -6.05
C ASP A 10 -18.86 -8.12 -6.22
N GLU A 11 -19.26 -7.18 -5.36
CA GLU A 11 -20.57 -6.52 -5.44
C GLU A 11 -20.45 -5.14 -6.11
N PRO A 12 -21.12 -4.94 -7.26
CA PRO A 12 -21.05 -3.64 -7.96
C PRO A 12 -21.54 -2.45 -7.14
N ASN A 13 -22.50 -2.65 -6.25
CA ASN A 13 -23.01 -1.58 -5.39
C ASN A 13 -21.94 -1.05 -4.42
N ASN A 14 -21.10 -1.93 -3.90
CA ASN A 14 -20.01 -1.53 -3.02
C ASN A 14 -18.95 -0.73 -3.79
N LEU A 15 -18.61 -1.16 -5.00
CA LEU A 15 -17.68 -0.41 -5.87
C LEU A 15 -18.22 0.96 -6.20
N GLN A 16 -19.53 1.07 -6.50
CA GLN A 16 -20.16 2.35 -6.80
C GLN A 16 -20.10 3.30 -5.62
N LEU A 17 -20.35 2.80 -4.41
CA LEU A 17 -20.29 3.61 -3.18
C LEU A 17 -18.88 4.15 -2.96
N LEU A 18 -17.86 3.30 -3.05
CA LEU A 18 -16.47 3.72 -2.90
C LEU A 18 -16.05 4.70 -4.00
N ARG A 19 -16.52 4.48 -5.24
CA ARG A 19 -16.27 5.41 -6.32
C ARG A 19 -16.81 6.81 -6.01
N GLN A 20 -18.03 6.91 -5.50
CA GLN A 20 -18.63 8.19 -5.12
C GLN A 20 -17.81 8.91 -4.04
N ILE A 21 -17.25 8.16 -3.10
CA ILE A 21 -16.45 8.73 -2.01
C ILE A 21 -15.10 9.24 -2.52
N LEU A 22 -14.45 8.52 -3.43
CA LEU A 22 -13.03 8.72 -3.74
C LEU A 22 -12.76 9.41 -5.08
N ARG A 23 -13.71 9.45 -6.00
CA ARG A 23 -13.47 9.90 -7.38
C ARG A 23 -12.98 11.34 -7.49
N ALA A 24 -13.36 12.20 -6.56
CA ALA A 24 -12.98 13.62 -6.63
C ALA A 24 -11.50 13.84 -6.37
N SER A 25 -10.87 12.96 -5.58
CA SER A 25 -9.49 13.13 -5.11
C SER A 25 -8.52 12.14 -5.74
N TYR A 26 -8.99 11.03 -6.29
CA TYR A 26 -8.14 9.93 -6.75
C TYR A 26 -8.55 9.41 -8.12
N GLN A 27 -7.57 8.85 -8.83
CA GLN A 27 -7.83 8.07 -10.04
C GLN A 27 -8.17 6.63 -9.61
N LEU A 28 -9.29 6.10 -10.09
CA LEU A 28 -9.81 4.82 -9.62
C LEU A 28 -9.69 3.73 -10.68
N ILE A 29 -9.32 2.54 -10.22
CA ILE A 29 -9.27 1.32 -11.00
C ILE A 29 -10.17 0.32 -10.29
N PHE A 30 -10.90 -0.51 -11.03
CA PHE A 30 -11.90 -1.42 -10.48
C PHE A 30 -11.58 -2.87 -10.83
N ALA A 31 -11.81 -3.78 -9.88
CA ALA A 31 -11.73 -5.22 -10.10
C ALA A 31 -12.87 -5.91 -9.35
N HIS A 32 -13.43 -6.98 -9.93
CA HIS A 32 -14.59 -7.67 -9.39
C HIS A 32 -14.26 -8.99 -8.71
N ASN A 33 -13.01 -9.44 -8.79
CA ASN A 33 -12.56 -10.68 -8.18
C ASN A 33 -11.05 -10.65 -7.97
N GLY A 34 -10.53 -11.69 -7.31
CA GLY A 34 -9.11 -11.76 -6.96
C GLY A 34 -8.20 -11.83 -8.17
N GLN A 35 -8.58 -12.58 -9.20
CA GLN A 35 -7.76 -12.69 -10.42
C GLN A 35 -7.68 -11.38 -11.17
N SER A 36 -8.80 -10.69 -11.35
CA SER A 36 -8.80 -9.38 -12.00
C SER A 36 -8.07 -8.33 -11.17
N ALA A 37 -8.09 -8.45 -9.83
CA ALA A 37 -7.33 -7.58 -8.96
C ALA A 37 -5.82 -7.73 -9.18
N LEU A 38 -5.32 -8.95 -9.23
CA LEU A 38 -3.90 -9.21 -9.49
C LEU A 38 -3.48 -8.71 -10.88
N ALA A 39 -4.33 -8.92 -11.89
CA ALA A 39 -4.07 -8.41 -13.25
C ALA A 39 -4.04 -6.89 -13.28
N ALA A 40 -4.96 -6.23 -12.56
CA ALA A 40 -5.02 -4.77 -12.49
C ALA A 40 -3.78 -4.18 -11.81
N VAL A 41 -3.28 -4.82 -10.75
CA VAL A 41 -2.05 -4.39 -10.08
C VAL A 41 -0.87 -4.45 -11.05
N ALA A 42 -0.74 -5.55 -11.78
CA ALA A 42 0.34 -5.71 -12.76
C ALA A 42 0.27 -4.69 -13.89
N ALA A 43 -0.94 -4.36 -14.35
CA ALA A 43 -1.15 -3.45 -15.47
C ALA A 43 -1.03 -1.98 -15.10
N HIS A 44 -1.51 -1.59 -13.92
CA HIS A 44 -1.70 -0.18 -13.55
C HIS A 44 -0.82 0.30 -12.40
N HIS A 45 -0.23 -0.57 -11.63
CA HIS A 45 0.62 -0.24 -10.46
C HIS A 45 -0.06 0.81 -9.54
N PRO A 46 -1.19 0.45 -8.89
CA PRO A 46 -1.88 1.40 -8.02
C PRO A 46 -1.03 1.81 -6.82
N ASP A 47 -1.32 2.97 -6.28
CA ASP A 47 -0.63 3.50 -5.10
C ASP A 47 -1.20 2.94 -3.80
N LEU A 48 -2.45 2.45 -3.83
CA LEU A 48 -3.12 1.86 -2.70
C LEU A 48 -4.25 0.94 -3.19
N ILE A 49 -4.56 -0.09 -2.41
CA ILE A 49 -5.62 -1.05 -2.76
C ILE A 49 -6.64 -1.11 -1.62
N LEU A 50 -7.91 -0.93 -1.95
CA LEU A 50 -9.03 -1.25 -1.07
C LEU A 50 -9.60 -2.59 -1.52
N LEU A 51 -9.57 -3.58 -0.64
CA LEU A 51 -9.75 -4.97 -1.01
C LEU A 51 -10.77 -5.66 -0.10
N ASP A 52 -11.84 -6.18 -0.68
CA ASP A 52 -12.79 -7.02 0.06
C ASP A 52 -12.19 -8.40 0.37
N VAL A 53 -12.48 -8.93 1.53
CA VAL A 53 -12.03 -10.26 1.94
C VAL A 53 -12.91 -11.35 1.33
N MET A 54 -14.22 -11.16 1.39
CA MET A 54 -15.20 -12.17 1.02
C MET A 54 -15.51 -12.14 -0.48
N MET A 55 -14.72 -12.87 -1.26
CA MET A 55 -14.93 -13.01 -2.70
C MET A 55 -14.87 -14.47 -3.10
N PRO A 56 -15.63 -14.90 -4.12
CA PRO A 56 -15.57 -16.27 -4.60
C PRO A 56 -14.21 -16.58 -5.23
N ASP A 57 -13.83 -17.85 -5.21
CA ASP A 57 -12.60 -18.43 -5.78
C ASP A 57 -11.34 -17.99 -5.05
N LEU A 58 -10.89 -16.76 -5.26
CA LEU A 58 -9.68 -16.20 -4.65
C LEU A 58 -10.08 -15.09 -3.69
N ASP A 59 -10.00 -15.32 -2.38
CA ASP A 59 -10.40 -14.35 -1.39
C ASP A 59 -9.36 -13.22 -1.22
N GLY A 60 -9.74 -12.17 -0.47
CA GLY A 60 -8.86 -11.01 -0.27
C GLY A 60 -7.58 -11.33 0.48
N TYR A 61 -7.62 -12.27 1.42
CA TYR A 61 -6.41 -12.67 2.15
C TYR A 61 -5.36 -13.25 1.20
N GLU A 62 -5.79 -14.13 0.30
CA GLU A 62 -4.88 -14.76 -0.67
C GLU A 62 -4.33 -13.73 -1.68
N VAL A 63 -5.18 -12.80 -2.14
CA VAL A 63 -4.72 -11.69 -3.01
C VAL A 63 -3.64 -10.89 -2.29
N CYS A 64 -3.89 -10.49 -1.07
CA CYS A 64 -2.93 -9.72 -0.27
C CYS A 64 -1.63 -10.48 -0.06
N ARG A 65 -1.71 -11.76 0.29
CA ARG A 65 -0.54 -12.60 0.49
C ARG A 65 0.33 -12.67 -0.77
N ARG A 66 -0.28 -12.86 -1.93
CA ARG A 66 0.44 -12.89 -3.22
C ARG A 66 1.10 -11.55 -3.53
N LEU A 67 0.42 -10.45 -3.28
CA LEU A 67 0.99 -9.12 -3.49
C LEU A 67 2.19 -8.87 -2.57
N LYS A 68 2.13 -9.31 -1.32
CA LYS A 68 3.19 -9.08 -0.33
C LYS A 68 4.40 -9.99 -0.53
N THR A 69 4.26 -11.09 -1.24
CA THR A 69 5.39 -11.98 -1.58
C THR A 69 6.11 -11.58 -2.87
N ASP A 70 5.54 -10.68 -3.66
CA ASP A 70 6.13 -10.20 -4.92
C ASP A 70 6.94 -8.92 -4.67
N PRO A 71 8.24 -8.89 -4.98
CA PRO A 71 9.08 -7.68 -4.78
C PRO A 71 8.56 -6.45 -5.52
N LEU A 72 7.82 -6.61 -6.60
CA LEU A 72 7.30 -5.50 -7.39
C LEU A 72 6.05 -4.85 -6.76
N THR A 73 5.37 -5.55 -5.85
CA THR A 73 4.07 -5.12 -5.31
C THR A 73 4.01 -5.08 -3.79
N HIS A 74 5.03 -5.61 -3.09
CA HIS A 74 4.97 -5.76 -1.63
C HIS A 74 4.83 -4.42 -0.88
N ASP A 75 5.26 -3.32 -1.48
CA ASP A 75 5.20 -1.99 -0.85
C ASP A 75 3.85 -1.30 -1.04
N ILE A 76 2.96 -1.83 -1.88
CA ILE A 76 1.64 -1.22 -2.08
C ILE A 76 0.79 -1.45 -0.83
N PRO A 77 0.31 -0.39 -0.15
CA PRO A 77 -0.53 -0.57 1.02
C PRO A 77 -1.89 -1.18 0.65
N VAL A 78 -2.29 -2.18 1.41
CA VAL A 78 -3.58 -2.86 1.26
C VAL A 78 -4.43 -2.59 2.48
N ILE A 79 -5.64 -2.07 2.27
CA ILE A 79 -6.64 -1.86 3.31
C ILE A 79 -7.80 -2.78 3.00
N PHE A 80 -8.16 -3.66 3.94
CA PHE A 80 -9.35 -4.49 3.77
C PHE A 80 -10.62 -3.69 4.05
N VAL A 81 -11.61 -3.83 3.17
CA VAL A 81 -12.94 -3.23 3.33
C VAL A 81 -13.95 -4.38 3.39
N THR A 82 -14.40 -4.75 4.57
CA THR A 82 -15.15 -6.00 4.73
C THR A 82 -16.22 -5.90 5.80
N ALA A 83 -17.25 -6.75 5.68
CA ALA A 83 -18.28 -6.94 6.70
C ALA A 83 -17.79 -7.80 7.89
N MET A 84 -16.65 -8.50 7.73
CA MET A 84 -16.05 -9.28 8.81
C MET A 84 -15.54 -8.34 9.89
N GLY A 85 -15.94 -8.54 11.13
CA GLY A 85 -15.63 -7.64 12.23
C GLY A 85 -15.07 -8.34 13.47
N ASP A 86 -14.68 -9.61 13.36
CA ASP A 86 -14.10 -10.37 14.45
C ASP A 86 -12.61 -9.98 14.59
N VAL A 87 -12.13 -9.95 15.83
CA VAL A 87 -10.72 -9.68 16.15
C VAL A 87 -9.79 -10.69 15.46
N ASP A 88 -10.19 -11.97 15.39
CA ASP A 88 -9.40 -13.00 14.73
C ASP A 88 -9.29 -12.74 13.22
N ASP A 89 -10.33 -12.21 12.59
CA ASP A 89 -10.31 -11.86 11.16
C ASP A 89 -9.40 -10.68 10.91
N GLU A 90 -9.40 -9.68 11.79
CA GLU A 90 -8.47 -8.55 11.69
C GLU A 90 -7.02 -9.00 11.86
N ALA A 91 -6.75 -9.87 12.83
CA ALA A 91 -5.42 -10.43 13.03
C ALA A 91 -4.94 -11.19 11.79
N ALA A 92 -5.81 -12.00 11.17
CA ALA A 92 -5.48 -12.71 9.92
C ALA A 92 -5.14 -11.74 8.79
N GLY A 93 -5.86 -10.61 8.70
CA GLY A 93 -5.59 -9.57 7.70
C GLY A 93 -4.22 -8.93 7.89
N PHE A 94 -3.85 -8.57 9.11
CA PHE A 94 -2.55 -8.00 9.40
C PHE A 94 -1.43 -9.02 9.20
N ASP A 95 -1.66 -10.30 9.51
CA ASP A 95 -0.69 -11.37 9.31
C ASP A 95 -0.32 -11.57 7.83
N VAL A 96 -1.25 -11.31 6.91
CA VAL A 96 -0.94 -11.37 5.47
C VAL A 96 -0.39 -10.05 4.91
N GLY A 97 -0.20 -9.05 5.76
CA GLY A 97 0.49 -7.81 5.40
C GLY A 97 -0.40 -6.61 5.10
N ALA A 98 -1.68 -6.65 5.44
CA ALA A 98 -2.54 -5.47 5.32
C ALA A 98 -2.11 -4.39 6.32
N VAL A 99 -2.30 -3.13 5.94
CA VAL A 99 -1.92 -1.99 6.80
C VAL A 99 -3.09 -1.47 7.62
N ASP A 100 -4.33 -1.79 7.24
CA ASP A 100 -5.51 -1.30 7.93
C ASP A 100 -6.76 -2.09 7.56
N TYR A 101 -7.85 -1.78 8.24
CA TYR A 101 -9.15 -2.42 8.08
C TYR A 101 -10.25 -1.36 8.10
N ILE A 102 -11.22 -1.47 7.22
CA ILE A 102 -12.42 -0.65 7.22
C ILE A 102 -13.63 -1.59 7.26
N HIS A 103 -14.50 -1.40 8.23
CA HIS A 103 -15.70 -2.22 8.37
C HIS A 103 -16.85 -1.67 7.54
N LYS A 104 -17.61 -2.56 6.90
CA LYS A 104 -18.86 -2.22 6.23
C LYS A 104 -20.00 -2.14 7.27
N PRO A 105 -20.95 -1.22 7.12
CA PRO A 105 -21.08 -0.22 6.05
C PRO A 105 -20.05 0.89 6.16
N VAL A 106 -19.50 1.31 5.02
CA VAL A 106 -18.40 2.28 5.03
C VAL A 106 -18.90 3.69 5.32
N SER A 107 -18.12 4.45 6.10
CA SER A 107 -18.31 5.88 6.32
C SER A 107 -17.39 6.66 5.38
N PRO A 108 -17.91 7.63 4.61
CA PRO A 108 -17.06 8.43 3.72
C PRO A 108 -15.88 9.09 4.42
N ALA A 109 -16.11 9.65 5.62
CA ALA A 109 -15.07 10.31 6.39
C ALA A 109 -13.95 9.34 6.80
N ILE A 110 -14.29 8.11 7.21
CA ILE A 110 -13.33 7.10 7.61
C ILE A 110 -12.52 6.62 6.41
N VAL A 111 -13.19 6.33 5.29
CA VAL A 111 -12.52 5.88 4.06
C VAL A 111 -11.50 6.92 3.61
N LEU A 112 -11.92 8.18 3.48
CA LEU A 112 -11.05 9.27 3.05
C LEU A 112 -9.85 9.44 3.97
N ARG A 113 -10.08 9.42 5.27
CA ARG A 113 -9.01 9.61 6.27
C ARG A 113 -8.00 8.48 6.23
N ARG A 114 -8.43 7.23 6.17
CA ARG A 114 -7.52 6.08 6.15
C ARG A 114 -6.72 6.00 4.86
N VAL A 115 -7.35 6.26 3.73
CA VAL A 115 -6.65 6.32 2.44
C VAL A 115 -5.58 7.42 2.47
N GLN A 116 -5.95 8.61 2.92
CA GLN A 116 -5.02 9.73 3.00
C GLN A 116 -3.85 9.44 3.94
N THR A 117 -4.12 8.84 5.09
CA THR A 117 -3.09 8.49 6.08
C THR A 117 -2.07 7.54 5.48
N HIS A 118 -2.50 6.45 4.85
CA HIS A 118 -1.59 5.44 4.33
C HIS A 118 -0.83 5.90 3.09
N LEU A 119 -1.43 6.73 2.24
CA LEU A 119 -0.71 7.34 1.12
C LEU A 119 0.37 8.31 1.62
N SER A 120 0.09 9.06 2.69
CA SER A 120 1.08 9.96 3.31
C SER A 120 2.25 9.19 3.91
N LEU A 121 1.99 8.05 4.55
CA LEU A 121 3.04 7.21 5.13
C LEU A 121 3.96 6.62 4.07
N VAL A 122 3.43 6.20 2.92
CA VAL A 122 4.24 5.73 1.79
C VAL A 122 5.16 6.85 1.30
N HIS A 123 4.63 8.08 1.17
CA HIS A 123 5.41 9.23 0.71
C HIS A 123 6.58 9.54 1.67
N VAL A 124 6.34 9.51 2.97
CA VAL A 124 7.39 9.73 3.99
C VAL A 124 8.47 8.66 3.87
N LYS A 125 8.10 7.40 3.71
CA LYS A 125 9.05 6.30 3.54
C LYS A 125 9.91 6.49 2.28
N GLU A 126 9.31 6.87 1.17
CA GLU A 126 10.04 7.15 -0.08
C GLU A 126 11.07 8.27 0.10
N LEU A 127 10.72 9.34 0.80
CA LEU A 127 11.62 10.44 1.10
C LEU A 127 12.78 10.00 1.98
N GLU A 128 12.53 9.22 3.02
CA GLU A 128 13.56 8.68 3.90
C GLU A 128 14.54 7.80 3.15
N ASP A 129 14.05 6.89 2.31
CA ASP A 129 14.88 6.00 1.50
C ASP A 129 15.74 6.81 0.52
N SER A 130 15.18 7.83 -0.12
CA SER A 130 15.90 8.71 -1.04
C SER A 130 17.02 9.49 -0.32
N GLN A 131 16.77 10.03 0.87
CA GLN A 131 17.76 10.72 1.67
C GLN A 131 18.89 9.80 2.10
N ARG A 132 18.57 8.59 2.54
CA ARG A 132 19.56 7.58 2.94
C ARG A 132 20.46 7.20 1.77
N GLU A 133 19.89 6.99 0.59
CA GLU A 133 20.64 6.67 -0.62
C GLU A 133 21.61 7.79 -0.98
N ALA A 134 21.17 9.04 -0.91
CA ALA A 134 22.04 10.20 -1.17
C ALA A 134 23.21 10.27 -0.17
N ILE A 135 22.99 10.00 1.10
CA ILE A 135 24.02 9.97 2.12
C ILE A 135 25.06 8.88 1.83
N TYR A 136 24.63 7.69 1.44
CA TYR A 136 25.53 6.61 1.06
C TYR A 136 26.37 6.94 -0.16
N MET A 137 25.80 7.58 -1.16
CA MET A 137 26.55 8.03 -2.35
C MET A 137 27.63 9.05 -1.99
N LEU A 138 27.33 10.01 -1.14
CA LEU A 138 28.29 10.98 -0.64
C LEU A 138 29.38 10.33 0.20
N GLY A 139 29.03 9.36 1.03
CA GLY A 139 29.97 8.59 1.83
C GLY A 139 30.95 7.80 0.95
N ALA A 140 30.46 7.15 -0.09
CA ALA A 140 31.30 6.42 -1.04
C ALA A 140 32.27 7.35 -1.78
N ALA A 141 31.82 8.52 -2.22
CA ALA A 141 32.66 9.52 -2.88
C ALA A 141 33.74 10.05 -1.93
N GLY A 142 33.39 10.33 -0.68
CA GLY A 142 34.34 10.77 0.34
C GLY A 142 35.43 9.74 0.65
N HIS A 143 35.09 8.46 0.59
CA HIS A 143 36.03 7.37 0.85
C HIS A 143 37.18 7.34 -0.14
N TYR A 144 36.95 7.68 -1.42
CA TYR A 144 38.02 7.73 -2.44
C TYR A 144 39.02 8.84 -2.20
N ASN A 145 38.63 9.93 -1.54
CA ASN A 145 39.47 11.08 -1.31
C ASN A 145 40.18 11.02 0.05
N ASP A 146 39.56 10.45 1.08
CA ASP A 146 40.10 10.36 2.43
C ASP A 146 39.41 9.20 3.15
N ASN A 147 40.18 8.16 3.48
CA ASN A 147 39.66 6.95 4.11
C ASN A 147 39.00 7.23 5.48
N ASP A 148 39.62 8.08 6.30
CA ASP A 148 39.08 8.40 7.61
C ASP A 148 37.76 9.18 7.50
N THR A 149 37.71 10.13 6.61
CA THR A 149 36.48 10.90 6.32
C THR A 149 35.40 9.98 5.76
N GLY A 150 35.75 9.11 4.83
CA GLY A 150 34.82 8.14 4.27
C GLY A 150 34.23 7.22 5.31
N LEU A 151 35.05 6.68 6.22
CA LEU A 151 34.58 5.83 7.30
C LEU A 151 33.64 6.57 8.25
N HIS A 152 33.93 7.82 8.54
CA HIS A 152 33.09 8.65 9.40
C HIS A 152 31.70 8.89 8.76
N ILE A 153 31.66 9.20 7.49
CA ILE A 153 30.41 9.39 6.74
C ILE A 153 29.58 8.10 6.72
N TRP A 154 30.20 6.95 6.50
CA TRP A 154 29.52 5.66 6.53
C TRP A 154 28.87 5.37 7.87
N ARG A 155 29.56 5.68 8.97
CA ARG A 155 28.98 5.54 10.31
C ARG A 155 27.75 6.41 10.51
N MET A 156 27.82 7.65 10.06
CA MET A 156 26.66 8.56 10.12
C MET A 156 25.50 8.03 9.29
N ALA A 157 25.74 7.52 8.09
CA ALA A 157 24.72 6.92 7.24
C ALA A 157 24.08 5.68 7.92
N ALA A 158 24.83 4.88 8.65
CA ALA A 158 24.32 3.71 9.36
C ALA A 158 23.38 4.08 10.50
N TYR A 159 23.54 5.23 11.11
CA TYR A 159 22.69 5.73 12.21
C TYR A 159 21.52 6.59 11.73
N ALA A 160 21.54 7.01 10.50
CA ALA A 160 20.46 7.79 9.91
C ALA A 160 19.33 6.90 9.43
#